data_f0df077cc6f77c45d33f24247ad9477f
#
_entry.id   f0df077cc6f77c45d33f24247ad9477f
#
_cell.length_a   1.000
_cell.length_b   1.000
_cell.length_c   1.000
_cell.angle_alpha   90.00
_cell.angle_beta   90.00
_cell.angle_gamma   90.00
#
_symmetry.space_group_name_H-M   'P 1'
#
loop_
_entity.id
_entity.type
_entity.pdbx_description
1 polymer ?
#
loop_
_entity_poly.entity_id
_entity_poly.type
_entity_poly.pdbx_seq_one_letter_code
_entity_poly.pdbx_strand_id
1 'polypeptide(L)'
;LIDPKLIEETIDVCLHEVMDVFYQKDLGLIVENLSASDNSLVDSFEGRSINPGHSLEAMWFIMDLGKRLGRPELIQRAVEIALRTIEYGWDKQYGGIFYFMDRLGHPQQQLEWDQKLWWVHIESAIAMIKGYQLTGNQKCLDWFEKLHQYMWEHFKDPEFPEWFGYLNRRGEVLLPLKGGKWKGCFH
;
A
#
# COMPACT_ATOMS: atom_id res chain seq x y z
N LEU A 1 5.00 -28.50 -14.46
CA LEU A 1 4.89 -27.24 -15.24
C LEU A 1 3.46 -26.75 -15.11
N ILE A 2 3.27 -25.46 -14.78
CA ILE A 2 1.94 -24.84 -14.70
C ILE A 2 1.47 -24.56 -16.12
N ASP A 3 0.18 -24.82 -16.40
CA ASP A 3 -0.42 -24.55 -17.70
C ASP A 3 -0.38 -23.04 -18.00
N PRO A 4 0.23 -22.60 -19.11
CA PRO A 4 0.29 -21.21 -19.49
C PRO A 4 -1.10 -20.55 -19.59
N LYS A 5 -2.10 -21.27 -20.07
CA LYS A 5 -3.48 -20.77 -20.18
C LYS A 5 -4.07 -20.46 -18.82
N LEU A 6 -3.85 -21.33 -17.83
CA LEU A 6 -4.30 -21.09 -16.46
C LEU A 6 -3.63 -19.85 -15.86
N ILE A 7 -2.34 -19.57 -16.19
CA ILE A 7 -1.64 -18.37 -15.76
C ILE A 7 -2.31 -17.12 -16.35
N GLU A 8 -2.59 -17.11 -17.65
CA GLU A 8 -3.23 -15.97 -18.33
C GLU A 8 -4.63 -15.72 -17.77
N GLU A 9 -5.46 -16.75 -17.63
CA GLU A 9 -6.78 -16.64 -17.04
C GLU A 9 -6.74 -16.11 -15.59
N THR A 10 -5.76 -16.57 -14.80
CA THR A 10 -5.58 -16.08 -13.41
C THR A 10 -5.17 -14.61 -13.39
N ILE A 11 -4.26 -14.19 -14.27
CA ILE A 11 -3.85 -12.79 -14.38
C ILE A 11 -5.04 -11.89 -14.71
N ASP A 12 -5.87 -12.29 -15.69
CA ASP A 12 -7.02 -11.51 -16.10
C ASP A 12 -8.06 -11.40 -14.97
N VAL A 13 -8.31 -12.49 -14.24
CA VAL A 13 -9.20 -12.46 -13.05
C VAL A 13 -8.64 -11.52 -11.99
N CYS A 14 -7.36 -11.65 -11.61
CA CYS A 14 -6.75 -10.80 -10.59
C CYS A 14 -6.75 -9.31 -10.99
N LEU A 15 -6.46 -9.02 -12.26
CA LEU A 15 -6.51 -7.64 -12.77
C LEU A 15 -7.92 -7.07 -12.70
N HIS A 16 -8.92 -7.83 -13.12
CA HIS A 16 -10.31 -7.41 -13.04
C HIS A 16 -10.74 -7.17 -11.59
N GLU A 17 -10.46 -8.10 -10.69
CA GLU A 17 -10.78 -7.95 -9.26
C GLU A 17 -10.17 -6.67 -8.68
N VAL A 18 -8.86 -6.49 -8.80
CA VAL A 18 -8.17 -5.36 -8.17
C VAL A 18 -8.52 -4.03 -8.84
N MET A 19 -8.48 -3.97 -10.17
CA MET A 19 -8.54 -2.70 -10.91
C MET A 19 -9.95 -2.25 -11.26
N ASP A 20 -10.94 -3.15 -11.26
CA ASP A 20 -12.29 -2.81 -11.69
C ASP A 20 -13.35 -3.07 -10.61
N VAL A 21 -13.17 -4.12 -9.76
CA VAL A 21 -14.12 -4.45 -8.68
C VAL A 21 -13.76 -3.70 -7.39
N PHE A 22 -12.56 -3.91 -6.85
CA PHE A 22 -12.14 -3.27 -5.58
C PHE A 22 -11.72 -1.81 -5.73
N TYR A 23 -11.27 -1.38 -6.90
CA TYR A 23 -10.98 0.02 -7.17
C TYR A 23 -12.26 0.85 -7.30
N GLN A 24 -12.46 1.78 -6.39
CA GLN A 24 -13.61 2.69 -6.37
C GLN A 24 -13.25 4.01 -7.06
N LYS A 25 -13.70 4.18 -8.28
CA LYS A 25 -13.34 5.32 -9.14
C LYS A 25 -13.65 6.68 -8.51
N ASP A 26 -14.79 6.79 -7.84
CA ASP A 26 -15.23 8.06 -7.21
C ASP A 26 -14.35 8.43 -6.00
N LEU A 27 -13.76 7.45 -5.34
CA LEU A 27 -12.81 7.65 -4.24
C LEU A 27 -11.35 7.79 -4.74
N GLY A 28 -11.06 7.17 -5.87
CA GLY A 28 -9.70 6.99 -6.38
C GLY A 28 -8.87 6.03 -5.52
N LEU A 29 -9.51 5.10 -4.81
CA LEU A 29 -8.89 4.20 -3.84
C LEU A 29 -9.35 2.76 -4.04
N ILE A 30 -8.52 1.81 -3.58
CA ILE A 30 -8.88 0.40 -3.47
C ILE A 30 -9.42 0.17 -2.07
N VAL A 31 -10.58 -0.51 -1.97
CA VAL A 31 -11.20 -0.88 -0.70
C VAL A 31 -10.84 -2.31 -0.31
N GLU A 32 -10.87 -2.61 1.00
CA GLU A 32 -10.54 -3.94 1.52
C GLU A 32 -11.71 -4.92 1.41
N ASN A 33 -12.94 -4.42 1.45
CA ASN A 33 -14.13 -5.26 1.51
C ASN A 33 -15.29 -4.65 0.71
N LEU A 34 -16.03 -5.53 0.06
CA LEU A 34 -17.26 -5.23 -0.66
C LEU A 34 -18.37 -6.21 -0.27
N SER A 35 -19.61 -5.87 -0.58
CA SER A 35 -20.74 -6.81 -0.47
C SER A 35 -20.52 -7.99 -1.41
N ALA A 36 -20.59 -9.21 -0.87
CA ALA A 36 -20.45 -10.44 -1.66
C ALA A 36 -21.61 -10.67 -2.65
N SER A 37 -22.74 -9.97 -2.48
CA SER A 37 -23.93 -10.18 -3.32
C SER A 37 -23.91 -9.36 -4.60
N ASP A 38 -23.31 -8.14 -4.57
CA ASP A 38 -23.42 -7.18 -5.67
C ASP A 38 -22.20 -6.27 -5.83
N ASN A 39 -21.11 -6.54 -5.10
CA ASN A 39 -19.88 -5.75 -5.08
C ASN A 39 -20.09 -4.28 -4.69
N SER A 40 -21.18 -3.96 -3.97
CA SER A 40 -21.44 -2.61 -3.50
C SER A 40 -20.60 -2.27 -2.27
N LEU A 41 -20.37 -0.96 -2.05
CA LEU A 41 -19.73 -0.46 -0.83
C LEU A 41 -20.64 -0.71 0.38
N VAL A 42 -20.09 -1.32 1.41
CA VAL A 42 -20.81 -1.59 2.67
C VAL A 42 -20.49 -0.50 3.70
N ASP A 43 -21.51 -0.03 4.41
CA ASP A 43 -21.36 0.92 5.53
C ASP A 43 -21.26 0.15 6.86
N SER A 44 -20.18 -0.62 7.00
CA SER A 44 -19.74 -1.27 8.25
C SER A 44 -18.31 -0.87 8.54
N PHE A 45 -17.77 -1.22 9.69
CA PHE A 45 -16.36 -0.99 10.02
C PHE A 45 -15.43 -1.61 8.97
N GLU A 46 -15.68 -2.85 8.59
CA GLU A 46 -14.88 -3.58 7.61
C GLU A 46 -15.05 -2.98 6.21
N GLY A 47 -16.30 -2.69 5.81
CA GLY A 47 -16.61 -2.15 4.47
C GLY A 47 -16.14 -0.72 4.26
N ARG A 48 -15.81 0.02 5.34
CA ARG A 48 -15.22 1.37 5.25
C ARG A 48 -13.70 1.36 5.35
N SER A 49 -13.11 0.22 5.75
CA SER A 49 -11.68 0.11 5.99
C SER A 49 -10.88 0.22 4.69
N ILE A 50 -9.82 1.02 4.72
CA ILE A 50 -8.79 1.15 3.70
C ILE A 50 -7.45 0.81 4.34
N ASN A 51 -6.69 -0.09 3.72
CA ASN A 51 -5.30 -0.34 4.06
C ASN A 51 -4.38 0.26 2.97
N PRO A 52 -3.75 1.41 3.22
CA PRO A 52 -2.87 2.03 2.24
C PRO A 52 -1.70 1.12 1.83
N GLY A 53 -1.17 0.31 2.77
CA GLY A 53 -0.07 -0.62 2.52
C GLY A 53 -0.43 -1.68 1.48
N HIS A 54 -1.56 -2.38 1.65
CA HIS A 54 -2.05 -3.37 0.69
C HIS A 54 -2.30 -2.75 -0.69
N SER A 55 -2.91 -1.57 -0.71
CA SER A 55 -3.17 -0.88 -1.98
C SER A 55 -1.88 -0.53 -2.72
N LEU A 56 -0.86 -0.02 -2.01
CA LEU A 56 0.43 0.34 -2.60
C LEU A 56 1.23 -0.90 -3.04
N GLU A 57 1.18 -1.96 -2.27
CA GLU A 57 1.76 -3.25 -2.63
C GLU A 57 1.12 -3.80 -3.91
N ALA A 58 -0.21 -3.85 -3.98
CA ALA A 58 -0.92 -4.28 -5.18
C ALA A 58 -0.53 -3.43 -6.41
N MET A 59 -0.37 -2.12 -6.25
CA MET A 59 -0.04 -1.24 -7.38
C MET A 59 1.35 -1.51 -7.95
N TRP A 60 2.37 -1.77 -7.14
CA TRP A 60 3.67 -2.09 -7.72
C TRP A 60 3.71 -3.50 -8.35
N PHE A 61 2.96 -4.47 -7.84
CA PHE A 61 2.77 -5.74 -8.55
C PHE A 61 2.14 -5.52 -9.94
N ILE A 62 1.12 -4.66 -10.01
CA ILE A 62 0.46 -4.34 -11.29
C ILE A 62 1.39 -3.58 -12.22
N MET A 63 2.25 -2.68 -11.72
CA MET A 63 3.27 -2.03 -12.53
C MET A 63 4.25 -3.04 -13.14
N ASP A 64 4.73 -4.02 -12.36
CA ASP A 64 5.60 -5.08 -12.86
C ASP A 64 4.90 -5.96 -13.90
N LEU A 65 3.64 -6.28 -13.64
CA LEU A 65 2.81 -7.04 -14.58
C LEU A 65 2.60 -6.26 -15.88
N GLY A 66 2.27 -4.97 -15.80
CA GLY A 66 2.12 -4.09 -16.95
C GLY A 66 3.39 -3.99 -17.80
N LYS A 67 4.55 -3.91 -17.15
CA LYS A 67 5.86 -3.98 -17.84
C LYS A 67 6.05 -5.32 -18.54
N ARG A 68 5.77 -6.43 -17.86
CA ARG A 68 5.94 -7.79 -18.40
C ARG A 68 5.01 -8.06 -19.58
N LEU A 69 3.79 -7.54 -19.55
CA LEU A 69 2.79 -7.72 -20.62
C LEU A 69 2.88 -6.66 -21.73
N GLY A 70 3.78 -5.67 -21.61
CA GLY A 70 3.88 -4.57 -22.57
C GLY A 70 2.64 -3.65 -22.57
N ARG A 71 2.00 -3.44 -21.41
CA ARG A 71 0.77 -2.66 -21.21
C ARG A 71 1.04 -1.35 -20.46
N PRO A 72 1.54 -0.31 -21.15
CA PRO A 72 1.88 0.96 -20.49
C PRO A 72 0.68 1.68 -19.87
N GLU A 73 -0.52 1.51 -20.42
CA GLU A 73 -1.76 2.05 -19.85
C GLU A 73 -2.07 1.48 -18.45
N LEU A 74 -1.73 0.23 -18.22
CA LEU A 74 -1.89 -0.43 -16.91
C LEU A 74 -0.90 0.15 -15.89
N ILE A 75 0.35 0.39 -16.32
CA ILE A 75 1.38 1.02 -15.48
C ILE A 75 0.92 2.44 -15.09
N GLN A 76 0.46 3.23 -16.06
CA GLN A 76 0.01 4.59 -15.80
C GLN A 76 -1.15 4.63 -14.80
N ARG A 77 -2.16 3.76 -14.99
CA ARG A 77 -3.30 3.66 -14.06
C ARG A 77 -2.85 3.24 -12.65
N ALA A 78 -1.94 2.27 -12.54
CA ALA A 78 -1.41 1.85 -11.24
C ALA A 78 -0.64 2.97 -10.53
N VAL A 79 0.15 3.75 -11.26
CA VAL A 79 0.86 4.93 -10.72
C VAL A 79 -0.11 5.98 -10.20
N GLU A 80 -1.19 6.28 -10.94
CA GLU A 80 -2.21 7.25 -10.51
C GLU A 80 -2.90 6.82 -9.22
N ILE A 81 -3.28 5.53 -9.13
CA ILE A 81 -3.88 4.97 -7.90
C ILE A 81 -2.88 4.99 -6.74
N ALA A 82 -1.63 4.62 -6.98
CA ALA A 82 -0.58 4.64 -5.95
C ALA A 82 -0.33 6.06 -5.41
N LEU A 83 -0.24 7.06 -6.28
CA LEU A 83 -0.10 8.47 -5.87
C LEU A 83 -1.31 8.95 -5.06
N ARG A 84 -2.53 8.60 -5.47
CA ARG A 84 -3.73 8.95 -4.73
C ARG A 84 -3.76 8.27 -3.36
N THR A 85 -3.37 7.00 -3.29
CA THR A 85 -3.34 6.21 -2.06
C THR A 85 -2.32 6.76 -1.05
N ILE A 86 -1.11 7.09 -1.50
CA ILE A 86 -0.08 7.62 -0.60
C ILE A 86 -0.45 9.01 -0.06
N GLU A 87 -1.04 9.87 -0.88
CA GLU A 87 -1.56 11.17 -0.45
C GLU A 87 -2.67 11.03 0.60
N TYR A 88 -3.55 10.06 0.41
CA TYR A 88 -4.65 9.74 1.34
C TYR A 88 -4.12 9.16 2.66
N GLY A 89 -3.19 8.20 2.59
CA GLY A 89 -2.66 7.47 3.74
C GLY A 89 -1.63 8.22 4.58
N TRP A 90 -1.07 9.33 4.07
CA TRP A 90 -0.01 10.07 4.77
C TRP A 90 -0.52 10.86 5.96
N ASP A 91 0.06 10.64 7.13
CA ASP A 91 -0.21 11.46 8.33
C ASP A 91 0.41 12.86 8.18
N LYS A 92 -0.44 13.87 7.97
CA LYS A 92 0.00 15.25 7.76
C LYS A 92 0.57 15.92 9.02
N GLN A 93 0.29 15.34 10.19
CA GLN A 93 0.73 15.91 11.46
C GLN A 93 2.08 15.34 11.91
N TYR A 94 2.27 14.03 11.80
CA TYR A 94 3.46 13.36 12.33
C TYR A 94 4.31 12.66 11.27
N GLY A 95 3.86 12.68 10.02
CA GLY A 95 4.50 11.90 8.96
C GLY A 95 4.19 10.40 9.03
N GLY A 96 4.72 9.68 8.05
CA GLY A 96 4.46 8.25 7.89
C GLY A 96 3.05 7.93 7.40
N ILE A 97 2.82 6.67 7.09
CA ILE A 97 1.56 6.18 6.53
C ILE A 97 0.77 5.49 7.64
N PHE A 98 -0.52 5.79 7.73
CA PHE A 98 -1.44 5.09 8.62
C PHE A 98 -1.58 3.62 8.21
N TYR A 99 -1.75 2.74 9.19
CA TYR A 99 -1.98 1.33 8.94
C TYR A 99 -3.37 1.10 8.34
N PHE A 100 -4.40 1.64 8.96
CA PHE A 100 -5.76 1.62 8.43
C PHE A 100 -6.40 3.01 8.46
N MET A 101 -7.31 3.25 7.53
CA MET A 101 -8.13 4.47 7.47
C MET A 101 -9.59 4.11 7.16
N ASP A 102 -10.51 4.90 7.69
CA ASP A 102 -11.93 4.79 7.35
C ASP A 102 -12.25 5.73 6.18
N ARG A 103 -12.86 5.23 5.11
CA ARG A 103 -13.16 6.03 3.90
C ARG A 103 -14.12 7.19 4.14
N LEU A 104 -14.91 7.16 5.23
CA LEU A 104 -15.82 8.22 5.65
C LEU A 104 -15.26 9.06 6.80
N GLY A 105 -14.07 8.75 7.30
CA GLY A 105 -13.42 9.45 8.41
C GLY A 105 -13.98 9.10 9.78
N HIS A 106 -14.69 7.98 9.90
CA HIS A 106 -15.17 7.49 11.20
C HIS A 106 -14.02 6.81 11.99
N PRO A 107 -14.19 6.60 13.30
CA PRO A 107 -13.24 5.83 14.09
C PRO A 107 -13.05 4.42 13.53
N GLN A 108 -11.82 3.96 13.53
CA GLN A 108 -11.46 2.60 13.11
C GLN A 108 -11.79 1.58 14.21
N GLN A 109 -12.15 0.36 13.81
CA GLN A 109 -12.31 -0.77 14.72
C GLN A 109 -10.94 -1.33 15.18
N GLN A 110 -9.96 -1.34 14.28
CA GLN A 110 -8.62 -1.80 14.58
C GLN A 110 -7.93 -0.79 15.52
N LEU A 111 -7.55 -1.24 16.71
CA LEU A 111 -6.92 -0.37 17.72
C LEU A 111 -5.55 0.14 17.29
N GLU A 112 -4.87 -0.61 16.41
CA GLU A 112 -3.57 -0.29 15.83
C GLU A 112 -3.62 0.57 14.56
N TRP A 113 -4.77 1.13 14.20
CA TRP A 113 -4.99 1.84 12.94
C TRP A 113 -4.04 3.00 12.66
N ASP A 114 -3.59 3.69 13.71
CA ASP A 114 -2.72 4.86 13.60
C ASP A 114 -1.23 4.53 13.78
N GLN A 115 -0.89 3.26 13.97
CA GLN A 115 0.50 2.82 14.03
C GLN A 115 1.18 2.98 12.67
N LYS A 116 2.51 3.14 12.72
CA LYS A 116 3.36 3.16 11.54
C LYS A 116 4.11 1.83 11.47
N LEU A 117 3.80 1.02 10.46
CA LEU A 117 4.40 -0.30 10.30
C LEU A 117 5.51 -0.26 9.23
N TRP A 118 6.58 -0.99 9.45
CA TRP A 118 7.75 -1.07 8.56
C TRP A 118 7.34 -1.47 7.14
N TRP A 119 6.55 -2.54 7.00
CA TRP A 119 6.18 -3.10 5.72
C TRP A 119 5.33 -2.14 4.87
N VAL A 120 4.40 -1.43 5.49
CA VAL A 120 3.58 -0.41 4.81
C VAL A 120 4.47 0.64 4.15
N HIS A 121 5.54 1.07 4.84
CA HIS A 121 6.45 2.08 4.33
C HIS A 121 7.39 1.54 3.25
N ILE A 122 7.86 0.29 3.40
CA ILE A 122 8.70 -0.37 2.39
C ILE A 122 7.92 -0.58 1.09
N GLU A 123 6.70 -1.15 1.17
CA GLU A 123 5.84 -1.35 0.01
C GLU A 123 5.50 -0.04 -0.70
N SER A 124 5.27 1.01 0.08
CA SER A 124 5.04 2.35 -0.45
C SER A 124 6.28 2.91 -1.17
N ALA A 125 7.46 2.74 -0.60
CA ALA A 125 8.70 3.18 -1.23
C ALA A 125 8.98 2.41 -2.53
N ILE A 126 8.71 1.09 -2.54
CA ILE A 126 8.82 0.26 -3.75
C ILE A 126 7.84 0.77 -4.83
N ALA A 127 6.58 1.01 -4.47
CA ALA A 127 5.59 1.54 -5.40
C ALA A 127 6.02 2.88 -6.01
N MET A 128 6.53 3.79 -5.20
CA MET A 128 6.93 5.11 -5.65
C MET A 128 8.19 5.07 -6.53
N ILE A 129 9.23 4.34 -6.14
CA ILE A 129 10.46 4.29 -6.98
C ILE A 129 10.20 3.55 -8.29
N LYS A 130 9.39 2.48 -8.30
CA LYS A 130 8.98 1.80 -9.54
C LYS A 130 8.15 2.71 -10.43
N GLY A 131 7.19 3.44 -9.86
CA GLY A 131 6.41 4.43 -10.60
C GLY A 131 7.28 5.44 -11.31
N TYR A 132 8.28 6.00 -10.62
CA TYR A 132 9.26 6.89 -11.23
C TYR A 132 10.08 6.22 -12.33
N GLN A 133 10.64 5.04 -12.08
CA GLN A 133 11.47 4.31 -13.04
C GLN A 133 10.71 3.94 -14.33
N LEU A 134 9.41 3.65 -14.22
CA LEU A 134 8.61 3.19 -15.36
C LEU A 134 7.95 4.33 -16.15
N THR A 135 7.74 5.49 -15.50
CA THR A 135 6.98 6.58 -16.12
C THR A 135 7.72 7.92 -16.16
N GLY A 136 8.80 8.08 -15.40
CA GLY A 136 9.46 9.36 -15.21
C GLY A 136 8.66 10.38 -14.39
N ASN A 137 7.58 9.97 -13.71
CA ASN A 137 6.73 10.87 -12.95
C ASN A 137 7.44 11.41 -11.70
N GLN A 138 7.77 12.71 -11.71
CA GLN A 138 8.52 13.36 -10.64
C GLN A 138 7.83 13.27 -9.28
N LYS A 139 6.50 13.29 -9.21
CA LYS A 139 5.78 13.13 -7.93
C LYS A 139 6.09 11.80 -7.24
N CYS A 140 6.33 10.74 -8.02
CA CYS A 140 6.72 9.45 -7.46
C CYS A 140 8.11 9.54 -6.81
N LEU A 141 9.07 10.22 -7.44
CA LEU A 141 10.40 10.42 -6.86
C LEU A 141 10.33 11.28 -5.58
N ASP A 142 9.56 12.36 -5.61
CA ASP A 142 9.38 13.25 -4.45
C ASP A 142 8.79 12.47 -3.25
N TRP A 143 7.81 11.60 -3.50
CA TRP A 143 7.26 10.72 -2.48
C TRP A 143 8.24 9.66 -2.00
N PHE A 144 9.02 9.07 -2.91
CA PHE A 144 10.05 8.11 -2.52
C PHE A 144 11.09 8.75 -1.60
N GLU A 145 11.59 9.92 -1.93
CA GLU A 145 12.58 10.64 -1.09
C GLU A 145 12.02 10.96 0.29
N LYS A 146 10.78 11.43 0.36
CA LYS A 146 10.08 11.70 1.61
C LYS A 146 9.88 10.45 2.47
N LEU A 147 9.49 9.32 1.86
CA LEU A 147 9.37 8.03 2.53
C LEU A 147 10.72 7.52 3.01
N HIS A 148 11.73 7.58 2.14
CA HIS A 148 13.08 7.14 2.45
C HIS A 148 13.63 7.90 3.68
N GLN A 149 13.49 9.23 3.70
CA GLN A 149 13.88 10.02 4.85
C GLN A 149 13.15 9.56 6.12
N TYR A 150 11.80 9.48 6.06
CA TYR A 150 10.99 9.05 7.21
C TYR A 150 11.39 7.67 7.73
N MET A 151 11.60 6.70 6.83
CA MET A 151 11.97 5.34 7.20
C MET A 151 13.31 5.29 7.94
N TRP A 152 14.33 6.00 7.44
CA TRP A 152 15.64 6.01 8.06
C TRP A 152 15.69 6.79 9.37
N GLU A 153 14.87 7.80 9.53
CA GLU A 153 14.78 8.56 10.77
C GLU A 153 14.06 7.80 11.89
N HIS A 154 13.03 7.01 11.55
CA HIS A 154 12.13 6.46 12.57
C HIS A 154 12.24 4.95 12.77
N PHE A 155 12.49 4.15 11.73
CA PHE A 155 12.53 2.69 11.86
C PHE A 155 13.93 2.16 12.13
N LYS A 156 14.98 2.88 11.72
CA LYS A 156 16.35 2.43 11.91
C LYS A 156 16.71 2.36 13.40
N ASP A 157 17.24 1.21 13.84
CA ASP A 157 17.90 1.13 15.12
C ASP A 157 19.32 1.75 15.01
N PRO A 158 19.66 2.75 15.86
CA PRO A 158 20.97 3.38 15.81
C PRO A 158 22.11 2.50 16.33
N GLU A 159 21.79 1.47 17.15
CA GLU A 159 22.78 0.67 17.87
C GLU A 159 22.98 -0.71 17.21
N PHE A 160 21.90 -1.38 16.82
CA PHE A 160 21.96 -2.73 16.28
C PHE A 160 21.39 -2.79 14.86
N PRO A 161 21.88 -3.72 14.01
CA PRO A 161 21.31 -3.98 12.69
C PRO A 161 19.83 -4.32 12.76
N GLU A 162 19.12 -4.17 11.64
CA GLU A 162 17.71 -4.39 11.45
C GLU A 162 16.84 -3.23 11.98
N TRP A 163 15.73 -3.02 11.33
CA TRP A 163 14.75 -1.99 11.67
C TRP A 163 13.76 -2.46 12.73
N PHE A 164 13.27 -1.52 13.54
CA PHE A 164 12.06 -1.75 14.31
C PHE A 164 10.86 -1.95 13.39
N GLY A 165 9.88 -2.76 13.82
CA GLY A 165 8.72 -3.06 12.98
C GLY A 165 7.52 -2.15 13.24
N TYR A 166 7.41 -1.60 14.44
CA TYR A 166 6.18 -0.99 14.93
C TYR A 166 6.49 0.32 15.64
N LEU A 167 5.97 1.42 15.08
CA LEU A 167 6.03 2.75 15.70
C LEU A 167 4.61 3.18 16.10
N ASN A 168 4.53 4.01 17.14
CA ASN A 168 3.28 4.70 17.43
C ASN A 168 3.00 5.79 16.38
N ARG A 169 1.87 6.48 16.48
CA ARG A 169 1.49 7.53 15.55
C ARG A 169 2.54 8.64 15.41
N ARG A 170 3.30 8.94 16.48
CA ARG A 170 4.31 10.00 16.50
C ARG A 170 5.65 9.58 15.89
N GLY A 171 5.78 8.32 15.46
CA GLY A 171 7.03 7.78 14.92
C GLY A 171 8.00 7.29 15.99
N GLU A 172 7.57 7.12 17.24
CA GLU A 172 8.37 6.56 18.33
C GLU A 172 8.23 5.04 18.36
N VAL A 173 9.30 4.32 18.70
CA VAL A 173 9.31 2.86 18.76
C VAL A 173 8.28 2.36 19.78
N LEU A 174 7.28 1.63 19.29
CA LEU A 174 6.21 1.06 20.09
C LEU A 174 6.60 -0.31 20.65
N LEU A 175 7.23 -1.14 19.80
CA LEU A 175 7.72 -2.46 20.17
C LEU A 175 9.20 -2.56 19.78
N PRO A 176 10.11 -2.87 20.72
CA PRO A 176 11.55 -3.00 20.43
C PRO A 176 11.91 -4.30 19.71
N LEU A 177 10.90 -5.12 19.38
CA LEU A 177 11.07 -6.37 18.63
C LEU A 177 11.41 -6.09 17.18
N LYS A 178 12.45 -6.75 16.67
CA LYS A 178 12.91 -6.66 15.28
C LYS A 178 12.49 -7.87 14.44
N GLY A 179 11.96 -8.90 15.04
CA GLY A 179 11.38 -10.06 14.40
C GLY A 179 10.18 -10.57 15.18
N GLY A 180 9.29 -11.33 14.58
CA GLY A 180 8.11 -11.83 15.22
C GLY A 180 7.21 -12.64 14.28
N LYS A 181 5.98 -12.88 14.71
CA LYS A 181 5.01 -13.63 13.90
C LYS A 181 4.78 -13.02 12.51
N TRP A 182 4.79 -11.69 12.43
CA TRP A 182 4.47 -10.95 11.21
C TRP A 182 5.69 -10.32 10.54
N LYS A 183 6.70 -9.95 11.32
CA LYS A 183 7.94 -9.38 10.79
C LYS A 183 8.98 -10.47 10.59
N GLY A 184 9.19 -10.83 9.34
CA GLY A 184 10.21 -11.77 8.88
C GLY A 184 11.17 -11.11 7.89
N CYS A 185 11.76 -11.91 7.01
CA CYS A 185 12.72 -11.47 6.00
C CYS A 185 12.07 -11.13 4.64
N PHE A 186 10.75 -11.14 4.53
CA PHE A 186 10.06 -10.88 3.26
C PHE A 186 10.10 -9.37 2.90
N HIS A 187 9.80 -8.50 3.86
CA HIS A 187 9.87 -7.04 3.70
C HIS A 187 11.19 -6.47 4.18
#